data_afb6b6ecc2ecbe45e728cae909a04d41
#
_entry.id   afb6b6ecc2ecbe45e728cae909a04d41
#
_cell.length_a   1.000
_cell.length_b   1.000
_cell.length_c   1.000
_cell.angle_alpha   90.00
_cell.angle_beta   90.00
_cell.angle_gamma   90.00
#
_symmetry.space_group_name_H-M   'P 1'
#
loop_
_entity.id
_entity.type
_entity.pdbx_description
1 polymer ?
#
loop_
_entity_poly.entity_id
_entity_poly.type
_entity_poly.pdbx_seq_one_letter_code
_entity_poly.pdbx_strand_id
1 'polypeptide(L)'
;MSLSIGLNVNAQTNDEVLLSRAASSYSNGAFSQVLDITKKISDSASNAVLFQKYRLKALSELAFAQNNAAIESVRHMLELNPTYKFNPITDPDELNVLLMKLRVIPKLNLGLSLSIGSNTTYAKATKVYTVARNSKSYSSQNTMIFSIDGGYNFSNRSGIGISIINAVKEYSIEYKVQDFRINLTERLNYIDFPIFYKFKLLEANKISLYAHLGGFVGYQYQSNNSINSINYTDNSSLEIRSFSADKRKMKWNAGGLFGASLQYNMRKGSVVLNCSYLNGLTNTVNANNRYTNPQLLHDYYYLDDDIQLNNLSIGLGYIININYQIERRKSKW
;
A
#
# COMPACT_ATOMS: atom_id res chain seq x y z
N MET A 1 21.46 36.04 -17.38
CA MET A 1 20.71 35.10 -16.51
C MET A 1 20.65 35.52 -15.04
N SER A 2 21.01 36.80 -14.70
CA SER A 2 21.12 37.33 -13.33
C SER A 2 20.00 38.29 -12.91
N LEU A 3 19.09 38.67 -13.81
CA LEU A 3 18.00 39.63 -13.49
C LEU A 3 16.74 38.99 -12.86
N SER A 4 16.51 37.69 -13.00
CA SER A 4 15.30 37.02 -12.45
C SER A 4 15.41 36.72 -10.95
N ILE A 5 16.62 36.58 -10.40
CA ILE A 5 16.81 36.22 -8.97
C ILE A 5 16.57 37.45 -8.07
N GLY A 6 16.92 38.66 -8.53
CA GLY A 6 16.74 39.88 -7.73
C GLY A 6 15.29 40.33 -7.57
N LEU A 7 14.45 40.08 -8.58
CA LEU A 7 13.01 40.44 -8.53
C LEU A 7 12.21 39.57 -7.56
N ASN A 8 12.54 38.29 -7.43
CA ASN A 8 11.86 37.38 -6.48
C ASN A 8 12.19 37.68 -5.02
N VAL A 9 13.41 38.10 -4.70
CA VAL A 9 13.81 38.46 -3.33
C VAL A 9 13.10 39.74 -2.87
N ASN A 10 12.95 40.73 -3.75
CA ASN A 10 12.24 41.97 -3.43
C ASN A 10 10.71 41.78 -3.30
N ALA A 11 10.09 40.89 -4.07
CA ALA A 11 8.68 40.55 -3.94
C ALA A 11 8.39 39.80 -2.62
N GLN A 12 9.30 38.93 -2.18
CA GLN A 12 9.18 38.17 -0.95
C GLN A 12 9.22 39.06 0.30
N THR A 13 10.12 40.04 0.34
CA THR A 13 10.20 41.01 1.46
C THR A 13 8.99 41.93 1.53
N ASN A 14 8.39 42.32 0.40
CA ASN A 14 7.19 43.13 0.40
C ASN A 14 5.94 42.38 0.94
N ASP A 15 5.80 41.10 0.57
CA ASP A 15 4.70 40.25 1.06
C ASP A 15 4.79 39.97 2.56
N GLU A 16 6.01 39.82 3.11
CA GLU A 16 6.24 39.68 4.56
C GLU A 16 5.88 40.96 5.32
N VAL A 17 6.20 42.14 4.77
CA VAL A 17 5.79 43.43 5.34
C VAL A 17 4.29 43.61 5.34
N LEU A 18 3.63 43.24 4.23
CA LEU A 18 2.16 43.27 4.13
C LEU A 18 1.51 42.32 5.13
N LEU A 19 2.08 41.10 5.30
CA LEU A 19 1.60 40.13 6.28
C LEU A 19 1.74 40.65 7.72
N SER A 20 2.84 41.28 8.06
CA SER A 20 3.07 41.90 9.39
C SER A 20 2.05 43.01 9.68
N ARG A 21 1.78 43.82 8.68
CA ARG A 21 0.72 44.89 8.79
C ARG A 21 -0.68 44.29 8.95
N ALA A 22 -0.99 43.21 8.22
CA ALA A 22 -2.25 42.50 8.38
C ALA A 22 -2.42 41.90 9.76
N ALA A 23 -1.37 41.32 10.31
CA ALA A 23 -1.34 40.79 11.69
C ALA A 23 -1.54 41.87 12.75
N SER A 24 -0.89 43.04 12.58
CA SER A 24 -1.08 44.20 13.46
C SER A 24 -2.52 44.77 13.34
N SER A 25 -3.07 44.87 12.15
CA SER A 25 -4.47 45.31 11.97
C SER A 25 -5.45 44.33 12.60
N TYR A 26 -5.18 43.03 12.53
CA TYR A 26 -5.99 41.98 13.18
C TYR A 26 -5.99 42.13 14.71
N SER A 27 -4.80 42.30 15.32
CA SER A 27 -4.68 42.48 16.78
C SER A 27 -5.37 43.77 17.28
N ASN A 28 -5.51 44.78 16.43
CA ASN A 28 -6.21 46.03 16.71
C ASN A 28 -7.73 45.96 16.40
N GLY A 29 -8.26 44.82 15.99
CA GLY A 29 -9.68 44.65 15.63
C GLY A 29 -10.09 45.29 14.30
N ALA A 30 -9.14 45.78 13.50
CA ALA A 30 -9.39 46.43 12.21
C ALA A 30 -9.57 45.38 11.07
N PHE A 31 -10.56 44.50 11.18
CA PHE A 31 -10.77 43.35 10.30
C PHE A 31 -10.98 43.73 8.81
N SER A 32 -11.60 44.88 8.51
CA SER A 32 -11.74 45.36 7.13
C SER A 32 -10.38 45.63 6.49
N GLN A 33 -9.47 46.27 7.24
CA GLN A 33 -8.11 46.53 6.75
C GLN A 33 -7.33 45.24 6.52
N VAL A 34 -7.53 44.23 7.36
CA VAL A 34 -6.91 42.90 7.16
C VAL A 34 -7.33 42.32 5.82
N LEU A 35 -8.62 42.35 5.49
CA LEU A 35 -9.13 41.87 4.19
C LEU A 35 -8.52 42.60 3.00
N ASP A 36 -8.38 43.93 3.11
CA ASP A 36 -7.78 44.74 2.04
C ASP A 36 -6.28 44.55 1.90
N ILE A 37 -5.55 44.37 2.99
CA ILE A 37 -4.11 44.06 2.95
C ILE A 37 -3.88 42.66 2.40
N THR A 38 -4.65 41.67 2.83
CA THR A 38 -4.48 40.27 2.36
C THR A 38 -4.73 40.13 0.86
N LYS A 39 -5.57 40.95 0.23
CA LYS A 39 -5.75 40.99 -1.24
C LYS A 39 -4.49 41.45 -1.98
N LYS A 40 -3.63 42.26 -1.34
CA LYS A 40 -2.40 42.79 -1.94
C LYS A 40 -1.21 41.82 -1.85
N ILE A 41 -1.29 40.81 -0.99
CA ILE A 41 -0.24 39.77 -0.88
C ILE A 41 -0.31 38.89 -2.13
N SER A 42 0.83 38.75 -2.81
CA SER A 42 0.94 37.97 -4.05
C SER A 42 0.58 36.50 -3.81
N ASP A 43 -0.07 35.87 -4.80
CA ASP A 43 -0.32 34.41 -4.78
C ASP A 43 0.96 33.59 -5.09
N SER A 44 2.05 34.27 -5.51
CA SER A 44 3.38 33.68 -5.67
C SER A 44 4.27 33.80 -4.42
N ALA A 45 3.75 34.31 -3.31
CA ALA A 45 4.46 34.38 -2.03
C ALA A 45 4.79 32.97 -1.48
N SER A 46 5.72 32.92 -0.52
CA SER A 46 6.09 31.63 0.09
C SER A 46 4.87 30.96 0.76
N ASN A 47 4.87 29.62 0.81
CA ASN A 47 3.79 28.84 1.43
C ASN A 47 3.54 29.25 2.90
N ALA A 48 4.58 29.69 3.61
CA ALA A 48 4.44 30.20 4.98
C ALA A 48 3.66 31.51 5.04
N VAL A 49 3.94 32.44 4.14
CA VAL A 49 3.23 33.74 4.01
C VAL A 49 1.79 33.49 3.59
N LEU A 50 1.56 32.66 2.57
CA LEU A 50 0.21 32.32 2.09
C LEU A 50 -0.62 31.62 3.17
N PHE A 51 -0.04 30.74 3.93
CA PHE A 51 -0.72 30.07 5.06
C PHE A 51 -1.24 31.09 6.09
N GLN A 52 -0.39 32.05 6.50
CA GLN A 52 -0.78 33.10 7.44
C GLN A 52 -1.76 34.10 6.80
N LYS A 53 -1.61 34.45 5.52
CA LYS A 53 -2.57 35.23 4.75
C LYS A 53 -3.98 34.64 4.88
N TYR A 54 -4.14 33.35 4.55
CA TYR A 54 -5.45 32.71 4.57
C TYR A 54 -5.97 32.51 6.00
N ARG A 55 -5.09 32.30 6.99
CA ARG A 55 -5.48 32.23 8.39
C ARG A 55 -6.08 33.55 8.88
N LEU A 56 -5.40 34.68 8.67
CA LEU A 56 -5.87 36.00 9.06
C LEU A 56 -7.13 36.39 8.29
N LYS A 57 -7.20 36.10 7.00
CA LYS A 57 -8.36 36.32 6.16
C LYS A 57 -9.59 35.58 6.69
N ALA A 58 -9.46 34.28 6.99
CA ALA A 58 -10.55 33.45 7.52
C ALA A 58 -11.12 34.00 8.83
N LEU A 59 -10.25 34.39 9.75
CA LEU A 59 -10.65 34.95 11.04
C LEU A 59 -11.37 36.32 10.88
N SER A 60 -10.89 37.15 9.96
CA SER A 60 -11.52 38.45 9.65
C SER A 60 -12.87 38.31 8.94
N GLU A 61 -12.99 37.35 8.02
CA GLU A 61 -14.27 37.02 7.35
C GLU A 61 -15.29 36.50 8.37
N LEU A 62 -14.85 35.73 9.37
CA LEU A 62 -15.72 35.25 10.43
C LEU A 62 -16.24 36.38 11.31
N ALA A 63 -15.41 37.40 11.62
CA ALA A 63 -15.81 38.57 12.38
C ALA A 63 -16.94 39.35 11.68
N PHE A 64 -17.04 39.28 10.35
CA PHE A 64 -18.14 39.83 9.55
C PHE A 64 -19.28 38.82 9.30
N ALA A 65 -19.34 37.71 10.01
CA ALA A 65 -20.29 36.61 9.82
C ALA A 65 -20.32 36.01 8.40
N GLN A 66 -19.24 36.18 7.62
CA GLN A 66 -19.07 35.63 6.28
C GLN A 66 -18.62 34.15 6.33
N ASN A 67 -19.43 33.31 6.96
CA ASN A 67 -19.08 31.91 7.28
C ASN A 67 -18.59 31.08 6.07
N ASN A 68 -19.22 31.27 4.89
CA ASN A 68 -18.80 30.50 3.71
C ASN A 68 -17.44 30.95 3.17
N ALA A 69 -17.16 32.24 3.15
CA ALA A 69 -15.86 32.79 2.76
C ALA A 69 -14.76 32.32 3.73
N ALA A 70 -15.01 32.40 5.04
CA ALA A 70 -14.09 31.93 6.07
C ALA A 70 -13.77 30.45 5.91
N ILE A 71 -14.73 29.58 5.61
CA ILE A 71 -14.51 28.17 5.33
C ILE A 71 -13.61 27.96 4.10
N GLU A 72 -13.83 28.74 3.02
CA GLU A 72 -12.98 28.66 1.82
C GLU A 72 -11.55 29.14 2.11
N SER A 73 -11.39 30.19 2.89
CA SER A 73 -10.07 30.68 3.32
C SER A 73 -9.35 29.63 4.16
N VAL A 74 -10.03 28.93 5.09
CA VAL A 74 -9.44 27.81 5.84
C VAL A 74 -9.15 26.62 4.92
N ARG A 75 -9.93 26.37 3.88
CA ARG A 75 -9.64 25.35 2.89
C ARG A 75 -8.32 25.62 2.19
N HIS A 76 -8.09 26.84 1.69
CA HIS A 76 -6.82 27.24 1.09
C HIS A 76 -5.64 27.15 2.07
N MET A 77 -5.85 27.53 3.33
CA MET A 77 -4.86 27.37 4.40
C MET A 77 -4.45 25.89 4.55
N LEU A 78 -5.40 24.97 4.54
CA LEU A 78 -5.17 23.53 4.66
C LEU A 78 -4.56 22.91 3.38
N GLU A 79 -4.83 23.47 2.18
CA GLU A 79 -4.17 23.06 0.94
C GLU A 79 -2.65 23.28 1.02
N LEU A 80 -2.24 24.37 1.66
CA LEU A 80 -0.82 24.69 1.89
C LEU A 80 -0.18 23.85 2.99
N ASN A 81 -0.94 23.49 4.03
CA ASN A 81 -0.50 22.64 5.13
C ASN A 81 -1.59 21.63 5.54
N PRO A 82 -1.76 20.53 4.80
CA PRO A 82 -2.81 19.55 5.09
C PRO A 82 -2.68 18.86 6.45
N THR A 83 -1.50 18.90 7.03
CA THR A 83 -1.21 18.27 8.35
C THR A 83 -1.40 19.22 9.52
N TYR A 84 -1.88 20.46 9.28
CA TYR A 84 -2.10 21.45 10.31
C TYR A 84 -3.10 20.94 11.36
N LYS A 85 -2.79 21.20 12.64
CA LYS A 85 -3.65 20.90 13.78
C LYS A 85 -3.84 22.16 14.59
N PHE A 86 -5.06 22.37 15.07
CA PHE A 86 -5.37 23.41 16.01
C PHE A 86 -4.44 23.35 17.23
N ASN A 87 -3.87 24.50 17.56
CA ASN A 87 -3.03 24.68 18.75
C ASN A 87 -3.75 25.65 19.71
N PRO A 88 -4.26 25.19 20.87
CA PRO A 88 -5.04 26.02 21.76
C PRO A 88 -4.23 27.17 22.40
N ILE A 89 -2.90 27.17 22.28
CA ILE A 89 -2.05 28.24 22.83
C ILE A 89 -1.93 29.40 21.82
N THR A 90 -1.91 29.11 20.53
CA THR A 90 -1.60 30.11 19.49
C THR A 90 -2.78 30.43 18.56
N ASP A 91 -3.79 29.57 18.55
CA ASP A 91 -4.95 29.71 17.66
C ASP A 91 -6.18 30.16 18.46
N PRO A 92 -6.96 31.08 17.94
CA PRO A 92 -8.25 31.44 18.52
C PRO A 92 -9.27 30.31 18.31
N ASP A 93 -10.18 30.16 19.28
CA ASP A 93 -11.18 29.06 19.27
C ASP A 93 -12.07 29.06 18.02
N GLU A 94 -12.31 30.23 17.44
CA GLU A 94 -13.09 30.42 16.20
C GLU A 94 -12.45 29.67 15.01
N LEU A 95 -11.12 29.59 14.97
CA LEU A 95 -10.41 28.81 13.96
C LEU A 95 -10.69 27.30 14.11
N ASN A 96 -10.79 26.80 15.33
CA ASN A 96 -11.14 25.42 15.59
C ASN A 96 -12.54 25.07 15.06
N VAL A 97 -13.50 25.97 15.28
CA VAL A 97 -14.87 25.80 14.76
C VAL A 97 -14.88 25.68 13.23
N LEU A 98 -14.08 26.49 12.53
CA LEU A 98 -13.94 26.40 11.07
C LEU A 98 -13.24 25.12 10.62
N LEU A 99 -12.16 24.73 11.30
CA LEU A 99 -11.43 23.48 11.01
C LEU A 99 -12.32 22.25 11.20
N MET A 100 -13.19 22.23 12.19
CA MET A 100 -14.14 21.15 12.42
C MET A 100 -15.16 20.96 11.28
N LYS A 101 -15.43 22.01 10.49
CA LYS A 101 -16.33 21.94 9.31
C LYS A 101 -15.65 21.33 8.08
N LEU A 102 -14.34 21.16 8.12
CA LEU A 102 -13.55 20.61 7.03
C LEU A 102 -12.97 19.23 7.42
N ARG A 103 -12.69 18.42 6.41
CA ARG A 103 -12.01 17.14 6.54
C ARG A 103 -10.90 17.02 5.51
N VAL A 104 -9.71 16.72 5.98
CA VAL A 104 -8.54 16.46 5.12
C VAL A 104 -8.47 14.97 4.85
N ILE A 105 -8.46 14.58 3.59
CA ILE A 105 -8.41 13.18 3.14
C ILE A 105 -7.17 13.00 2.29
N PRO A 106 -6.29 12.05 2.62
CA PRO A 106 -5.19 11.69 1.74
C PRO A 106 -5.75 11.14 0.42
N LYS A 107 -5.43 11.77 -0.71
CA LYS A 107 -5.94 11.38 -2.03
C LYS A 107 -5.02 10.36 -2.70
N LEU A 108 -3.72 10.62 -2.71
CA LEU A 108 -2.71 9.73 -3.25
C LEU A 108 -1.80 9.23 -2.14
N ASN A 109 -1.77 7.93 -1.95
CA ASN A 109 -0.84 7.26 -1.03
C ASN A 109 0.21 6.56 -1.87
N LEU A 110 1.47 6.86 -1.67
CA LEU A 110 2.57 6.06 -2.17
C LEU A 110 3.26 5.43 -0.95
N GLY A 111 3.30 4.12 -0.91
CA GLY A 111 3.91 3.40 0.18
C GLY A 111 5.09 2.57 -0.28
N LEU A 112 6.25 2.78 0.31
CA LEU A 112 7.27 1.76 0.41
C LEU A 112 6.89 0.91 1.62
N SER A 113 6.10 -0.12 1.40
CA SER A 113 5.89 -1.11 2.42
C SER A 113 6.99 -2.16 2.26
N LEU A 114 8.04 -1.99 3.05
CA LEU A 114 8.87 -3.13 3.42
C LEU A 114 8.01 -3.98 4.34
N SER A 115 7.12 -4.79 3.78
CA SER A 115 6.46 -5.79 4.58
C SER A 115 7.47 -6.91 4.82
N ILE A 116 8.14 -6.82 5.95
CA ILE A 116 8.77 -7.98 6.58
C ILE A 116 7.60 -8.82 7.07
N GLY A 117 7.22 -9.81 6.28
CA GLY A 117 6.05 -10.61 6.59
C GLY A 117 6.30 -12.06 6.23
N SER A 118 5.50 -12.92 6.80
CA SER A 118 5.41 -14.32 6.45
C SER A 118 4.43 -14.48 5.30
N ASN A 119 4.87 -15.12 4.23
CA ASN A 119 4.02 -15.58 3.14
C ASN A 119 3.96 -17.11 3.22
N THR A 120 2.78 -17.63 3.51
CA THR A 120 2.53 -19.08 3.53
C THR A 120 1.90 -19.49 2.21
N THR A 121 2.55 -20.39 1.48
CA THR A 121 2.07 -20.88 0.18
C THR A 121 1.38 -22.22 0.36
N TYR A 122 0.13 -22.32 -0.07
CA TYR A 122 -0.66 -23.55 -0.10
C TYR A 122 -0.78 -24.02 -1.55
N ALA A 123 -0.18 -25.17 -1.86
CA ALA A 123 -0.34 -25.84 -3.14
C ALA A 123 -1.62 -26.69 -3.12
N LYS A 124 -2.55 -26.44 -4.04
CA LYS A 124 -3.79 -27.21 -4.21
C LYS A 124 -3.71 -27.98 -5.51
N ALA A 125 -3.55 -29.31 -5.44
CA ALA A 125 -3.64 -30.16 -6.60
C ALA A 125 -5.09 -30.18 -7.11
N THR A 126 -5.31 -29.81 -8.38
CA THR A 126 -6.61 -29.86 -9.04
C THR A 126 -6.76 -31.12 -9.87
N LYS A 127 -5.65 -31.67 -10.35
CA LYS A 127 -5.58 -32.96 -11.03
C LYS A 127 -4.27 -33.66 -10.66
N VAL A 128 -4.38 -34.86 -10.16
CA VAL A 128 -3.22 -35.66 -9.74
C VAL A 128 -2.79 -36.59 -10.84
N TYR A 129 -1.50 -36.58 -11.15
CA TYR A 129 -0.86 -37.48 -12.09
C TYR A 129 0.14 -38.32 -11.30
N THR A 130 -0.09 -39.60 -11.19
CA THR A 130 0.81 -40.51 -10.48
C THR A 130 1.32 -41.60 -11.42
N VAL A 131 2.61 -41.86 -11.35
CA VAL A 131 3.20 -43.07 -11.96
C VAL A 131 3.00 -44.28 -11.05
N ALA A 132 2.79 -44.05 -9.76
CA ALA A 132 2.45 -45.07 -8.75
C ALA A 132 1.23 -44.62 -7.93
N ARG A 133 0.42 -45.55 -7.43
CA ARG A 133 -0.83 -45.34 -6.64
C ARG A 133 -0.66 -44.64 -5.28
N ASN A 134 0.46 -43.98 -5.05
CA ASN A 134 0.78 -43.40 -3.74
C ASN A 134 0.27 -41.98 -3.61
N SER A 135 -0.39 -41.70 -2.52
CA SER A 135 -0.90 -40.36 -2.19
C SER A 135 0.25 -39.38 -1.99
N LYS A 136 0.31 -38.34 -2.82
CA LYS A 136 1.16 -37.18 -2.60
C LYS A 136 0.55 -36.32 -1.50
N SER A 137 1.34 -35.88 -0.56
CA SER A 137 0.96 -34.89 0.45
C SER A 137 1.66 -33.56 0.18
N TYR A 138 0.92 -32.48 0.31
CA TYR A 138 1.40 -31.13 0.07
C TYR A 138 1.50 -30.38 1.39
N SER A 139 2.67 -29.83 1.69
CA SER A 139 2.88 -29.01 2.86
C SER A 139 3.30 -27.61 2.48
N SER A 140 2.75 -26.63 3.21
CA SER A 140 3.05 -25.22 3.05
C SER A 140 4.41 -24.86 3.66
N GLN A 141 5.10 -23.90 3.05
CA GLN A 141 6.32 -23.31 3.57
C GLN A 141 6.13 -21.79 3.77
N ASN A 142 6.86 -21.25 4.75
CA ASN A 142 6.86 -19.83 5.04
C ASN A 142 8.06 -19.15 4.40
N THR A 143 7.81 -18.05 3.70
CA THR A 143 8.84 -17.27 3.01
C THR A 143 8.67 -15.78 3.31
N MET A 144 9.68 -14.98 2.97
CA MET A 144 9.60 -13.54 3.07
C MET A 144 9.03 -12.93 1.79
N ILE A 145 8.32 -11.79 1.94
CA ILE A 145 7.85 -10.97 0.84
C ILE A 145 8.29 -9.53 1.03
N PHE A 146 8.46 -8.85 -0.11
CA PHE A 146 8.71 -7.40 -0.18
C PHE A 146 7.70 -6.79 -1.12
N SER A 147 7.09 -5.66 -0.74
CA SER A 147 6.16 -4.96 -1.61
C SER A 147 6.39 -3.46 -1.68
N ILE A 148 6.01 -2.89 -2.81
CA ILE A 148 5.84 -1.46 -3.03
C ILE A 148 4.37 -1.25 -3.31
N ASP A 149 3.71 -0.40 -2.50
CA ASP A 149 2.29 -0.18 -2.61
C ASP A 149 1.98 1.25 -3.02
N GLY A 150 0.98 1.41 -3.86
CA GLY A 150 0.41 2.68 -4.24
C GLY A 150 -1.11 2.66 -4.07
N GLY A 151 -1.71 3.82 -3.87
CA GLY A 151 -3.15 3.88 -3.73
C GLY A 151 -3.73 5.25 -4.00
N TYR A 152 -4.96 5.25 -4.47
CA TYR A 152 -5.75 6.44 -4.72
C TYR A 152 -7.08 6.34 -3.98
N ASN A 153 -7.40 7.35 -3.16
CA ASN A 153 -8.67 7.41 -2.44
C ASN A 153 -9.65 8.29 -3.20
N PHE A 154 -10.80 7.73 -3.59
CA PHE A 154 -11.90 8.46 -4.19
C PHE A 154 -12.68 9.26 -3.15
N SER A 155 -12.77 8.71 -1.96
CA SER A 155 -13.46 9.30 -0.83
C SER A 155 -12.76 8.94 0.48
N ASN A 156 -13.28 9.46 1.59
CA ASN A 156 -12.79 9.07 2.91
C ASN A 156 -12.95 7.57 3.22
N ARG A 157 -13.88 6.87 2.57
CA ARG A 157 -14.18 5.47 2.86
C ARG A 157 -13.69 4.49 1.81
N SER A 158 -13.41 4.97 0.59
CA SER A 158 -13.14 4.09 -0.53
C SER A 158 -11.97 4.56 -1.38
N GLY A 159 -11.26 3.61 -1.96
CA GLY A 159 -10.13 3.85 -2.83
C GLY A 159 -9.75 2.60 -3.61
N ILE A 160 -8.75 2.75 -4.45
CA ILE A 160 -8.10 1.66 -5.17
C ILE A 160 -6.66 1.56 -4.72
N GLY A 161 -6.14 0.35 -4.62
CA GLY A 161 -4.74 0.06 -4.36
C GLY A 161 -4.13 -0.76 -5.47
N ILE A 162 -2.86 -0.57 -5.69
CA ILE A 162 -2.01 -1.37 -6.56
C ILE A 162 -0.72 -1.67 -5.81
N SER A 163 -0.18 -2.87 -5.99
CA SER A 163 1.09 -3.24 -5.38
C SER A 163 1.99 -3.95 -6.40
N ILE A 164 3.29 -3.92 -6.14
CA ILE A 164 4.29 -4.75 -6.78
C ILE A 164 4.91 -5.58 -5.67
N ILE A 165 4.70 -6.89 -5.71
CA ILE A 165 5.14 -7.82 -4.66
C ILE A 165 6.20 -8.75 -5.23
N ASN A 166 7.41 -8.72 -4.69
CA ASN A 166 8.39 -9.77 -4.91
C ASN A 166 8.14 -10.88 -3.89
N ALA A 167 7.62 -12.01 -4.36
CA ALA A 167 7.19 -13.12 -3.54
C ALA A 167 7.95 -14.40 -3.89
N VAL A 168 8.49 -15.05 -2.87
CA VAL A 168 8.93 -16.44 -2.97
C VAL A 168 7.76 -17.31 -2.54
N LYS A 169 7.33 -18.22 -3.42
CA LYS A 169 6.28 -19.21 -3.16
C LYS A 169 6.93 -20.57 -3.05
N GLU A 170 6.88 -21.15 -1.86
CA GLU A 170 7.56 -22.42 -1.58
C GLU A 170 6.58 -23.40 -0.95
N TYR A 171 6.64 -24.64 -1.40
CA TYR A 171 5.87 -25.75 -0.85
C TYR A 171 6.63 -27.06 -1.04
N SER A 172 6.33 -28.05 -0.20
CA SER A 172 6.94 -29.38 -0.29
C SER A 172 5.89 -30.43 -0.63
N ILE A 173 6.31 -31.41 -1.39
CA ILE A 173 5.54 -32.58 -1.81
C ILE A 173 6.22 -33.80 -1.26
N GLU A 174 5.51 -34.56 -0.43
CA GLU A 174 5.97 -35.84 0.07
C GLU A 174 5.20 -36.99 -0.58
N TYR A 175 5.90 -38.00 -1.03
CA TYR A 175 5.31 -39.23 -1.57
C TYR A 175 6.26 -40.44 -1.35
N LYS A 176 5.68 -41.65 -1.44
CA LYS A 176 6.39 -42.91 -1.25
C LYS A 176 6.45 -43.66 -2.56
N VAL A 177 7.62 -44.18 -2.88
CA VAL A 177 7.84 -45.06 -4.03
C VAL A 177 8.68 -46.23 -3.60
N GLN A 178 8.10 -47.45 -3.67
CA GLN A 178 8.76 -48.67 -3.17
C GLN A 178 9.28 -48.48 -1.73
N ASP A 179 10.57 -48.61 -1.53
CA ASP A 179 11.24 -48.47 -0.24
C ASP A 179 11.75 -47.04 0.04
N PHE A 180 11.42 -46.09 -0.81
CA PHE A 180 11.87 -44.72 -0.68
C PHE A 180 10.75 -43.75 -0.31
N ARG A 181 11.09 -42.83 0.62
CA ARG A 181 10.34 -41.62 0.89
C ARG A 181 11.00 -40.48 0.13
N ILE A 182 10.25 -39.82 -0.72
CA ILE A 182 10.75 -38.72 -1.54
C ILE A 182 10.10 -37.43 -1.08
N ASN A 183 10.94 -36.45 -0.76
CA ASN A 183 10.57 -35.08 -0.46
C ASN A 183 11.04 -34.17 -1.58
N LEU A 184 10.11 -33.55 -2.28
CA LEU A 184 10.38 -32.56 -3.31
C LEU A 184 9.94 -31.20 -2.81
N THR A 185 10.86 -30.25 -2.73
CA THR A 185 10.56 -28.86 -2.40
C THR A 185 10.61 -28.02 -3.66
N GLU A 186 9.52 -27.35 -3.98
CA GLU A 186 9.42 -26.41 -5.09
C GLU A 186 9.49 -24.97 -4.58
N ARG A 187 10.45 -24.21 -5.13
CA ARG A 187 10.66 -22.79 -4.84
C ARG A 187 10.46 -21.97 -6.10
N LEU A 188 9.44 -21.13 -6.10
CA LEU A 188 8.98 -20.35 -7.24
C LEU A 188 9.09 -18.85 -6.90
N ASN A 189 9.88 -18.11 -7.68
CA ASN A 189 10.06 -16.67 -7.51
C ASN A 189 9.12 -15.91 -8.44
N TYR A 190 8.23 -15.10 -7.86
CA TYR A 190 7.21 -14.32 -8.55
C TYR A 190 7.36 -12.83 -8.33
N ILE A 191 6.95 -12.07 -9.33
CA ILE A 191 6.54 -10.67 -9.17
C ILE A 191 5.01 -10.65 -9.35
N ASP A 192 4.28 -10.43 -8.25
CA ASP A 192 2.82 -10.33 -8.27
C ASP A 192 2.40 -8.86 -8.37
N PHE A 193 1.36 -8.58 -9.16
CA PHE A 193 0.76 -7.26 -9.39
C PHE A 193 -0.70 -7.29 -8.96
N PRO A 194 -1.03 -7.19 -7.68
CA PRO A 194 -2.39 -7.07 -7.22
C PRO A 194 -2.95 -5.67 -7.46
N ILE A 195 -4.21 -5.63 -7.89
CA ILE A 195 -5.05 -4.43 -7.97
C ILE A 195 -6.31 -4.71 -7.17
N PHE A 196 -6.64 -3.81 -6.24
CA PHE A 196 -7.73 -4.04 -5.32
C PHE A 196 -8.48 -2.77 -4.95
N TYR A 197 -9.77 -2.92 -4.75
CA TYR A 197 -10.61 -1.93 -4.10
C TYR A 197 -10.40 -2.02 -2.59
N LYS A 198 -10.23 -0.87 -1.92
CA LYS A 198 -10.14 -0.78 -0.46
C LYS A 198 -11.34 -0.02 0.08
N PHE A 199 -11.94 -0.57 1.11
CA PHE A 199 -13.07 0.01 1.79
C PHE A 199 -12.79 0.13 3.28
N LYS A 200 -12.96 1.36 3.84
CA LYS A 200 -12.78 1.62 5.27
C LYS A 200 -14.00 1.10 6.04
N LEU A 201 -13.79 0.09 6.85
CA LEU A 201 -14.80 -0.50 7.72
C LEU A 201 -15.01 0.32 8.97
N LEU A 202 -13.91 0.67 9.66
CA LEU A 202 -13.93 1.36 10.94
C LEU A 202 -12.87 2.47 10.96
N GLU A 203 -13.17 3.53 11.71
CA GLU A 203 -12.24 4.61 12.01
C GLU A 203 -12.44 5.03 13.47
N ALA A 204 -11.43 4.85 14.28
CA ALA A 204 -11.42 5.26 15.68
C ALA A 204 -10.12 6.02 16.00
N ASN A 205 -10.22 7.30 16.32
CA ASN A 205 -9.08 8.19 16.57
C ASN A 205 -8.03 8.13 15.45
N LYS A 206 -6.88 7.48 15.72
CA LYS A 206 -5.77 7.34 14.78
C LYS A 206 -5.76 6.00 14.05
N ILE A 207 -6.68 5.10 14.36
CA ILE A 207 -6.72 3.74 13.83
C ILE A 207 -7.83 3.66 12.78
N SER A 208 -7.51 3.04 11.66
CA SER A 208 -8.45 2.77 10.57
C SER A 208 -8.31 1.32 10.13
N LEU A 209 -9.44 0.62 10.01
CA LEU A 209 -9.53 -0.75 9.49
C LEU A 209 -10.09 -0.71 8.07
N TYR A 210 -9.42 -1.36 7.14
CA TYR A 210 -9.84 -1.48 5.75
C TYR A 210 -10.02 -2.93 5.37
N ALA A 211 -11.02 -3.19 4.51
CA ALA A 211 -11.15 -4.43 3.75
C ALA A 211 -10.63 -4.21 2.32
N HIS A 212 -10.08 -5.27 1.73
CA HIS A 212 -9.55 -5.28 0.37
C HIS A 212 -10.21 -6.39 -0.44
N LEU A 213 -10.60 -6.08 -1.68
CA LEU A 213 -11.15 -7.04 -2.63
C LEU A 213 -10.59 -6.71 -4.02
N GLY A 214 -10.08 -7.70 -4.72
CA GLY A 214 -9.47 -7.46 -6.01
C GLY A 214 -9.00 -8.71 -6.73
N GLY A 215 -8.06 -8.52 -7.64
CA GLY A 215 -7.39 -9.57 -8.37
C GLY A 215 -5.89 -9.34 -8.46
N PHE A 216 -5.17 -10.34 -8.91
CA PHE A 216 -3.74 -10.23 -9.17
C PHE A 216 -3.35 -10.98 -10.43
N VAL A 217 -2.24 -10.52 -11.02
CA VAL A 217 -1.49 -11.24 -12.05
C VAL A 217 -0.06 -11.35 -11.54
N GLY A 218 0.51 -12.54 -11.59
CA GLY A 218 1.88 -12.82 -11.17
C GLY A 218 2.73 -13.33 -12.34
N TYR A 219 3.97 -12.85 -12.41
CA TYR A 219 4.97 -13.33 -13.36
C TYR A 219 6.06 -14.10 -12.64
N GLN A 220 6.23 -15.38 -13.02
CA GLN A 220 7.29 -16.24 -12.52
C GLN A 220 8.57 -16.00 -13.31
N TYR A 221 9.61 -15.54 -12.65
CA TYR A 221 10.90 -15.30 -13.28
C TYR A 221 11.93 -16.41 -13.05
N GLN A 222 11.75 -17.23 -11.99
CA GLN A 222 12.63 -18.35 -11.68
C GLN A 222 11.88 -19.45 -10.93
N SER A 223 12.22 -20.71 -11.20
CA SER A 223 11.75 -21.84 -10.42
C SER A 223 12.83 -22.91 -10.25
N ASN A 224 12.96 -23.42 -9.02
CA ASN A 224 13.90 -24.46 -8.66
C ASN A 224 13.20 -25.55 -7.85
N ASN A 225 13.60 -26.80 -8.09
CA ASN A 225 13.16 -27.95 -7.31
C ASN A 225 14.36 -28.53 -6.57
N SER A 226 14.17 -28.89 -5.33
CA SER A 226 15.13 -29.67 -4.54
C SER A 226 14.49 -30.99 -4.16
N ILE A 227 15.19 -32.09 -4.39
CA ILE A 227 14.69 -33.42 -4.10
C ILE A 227 15.62 -34.08 -3.07
N ASN A 228 15.00 -34.65 -2.05
CA ASN A 228 15.66 -35.52 -1.07
C ASN A 228 14.92 -36.87 -1.04
N SER A 229 15.65 -37.94 -1.18
CA SER A 229 15.13 -39.31 -1.13
C SER A 229 15.76 -40.06 0.04
N ILE A 230 14.94 -40.69 0.88
CA ILE A 230 15.37 -41.46 2.06
C ILE A 230 14.90 -42.87 1.88
N ASN A 231 15.84 -43.84 2.00
CA ASN A 231 15.55 -45.27 2.01
C ASN A 231 15.04 -45.69 3.39
N TYR A 232 13.90 -46.39 3.45
CA TYR A 232 13.33 -46.84 4.72
C TYR A 232 14.10 -48.03 5.35
N THR A 233 14.82 -48.80 4.53
CA THR A 233 15.45 -50.06 5.00
C THR A 233 16.70 -49.77 5.82
N ASP A 234 17.47 -48.77 5.44
CA ASP A 234 18.75 -48.44 6.08
C ASP A 234 18.87 -46.98 6.54
N ASN A 235 17.80 -46.20 6.41
CA ASN A 235 17.77 -44.76 6.66
C ASN A 235 18.85 -43.95 5.92
N SER A 236 19.43 -44.50 4.87
CA SER A 236 20.39 -43.77 4.05
C SER A 236 19.65 -42.69 3.25
N SER A 237 20.16 -41.45 3.29
CA SER A 237 19.70 -40.40 2.43
C SER A 237 20.48 -40.41 1.13
N LEU A 238 19.78 -40.46 0.00
CA LEU A 238 20.36 -40.16 -1.29
C LEU A 238 20.64 -38.68 -1.41
N GLU A 239 21.65 -38.35 -2.22
CA GLU A 239 22.10 -36.98 -2.45
C GLU A 239 20.98 -35.99 -2.77
N ILE A 240 20.99 -34.82 -2.11
CA ILE A 240 20.08 -33.74 -2.43
C ILE A 240 20.45 -33.18 -3.79
N ARG A 241 19.52 -33.27 -4.76
CA ARG A 241 19.71 -32.72 -6.10
C ARG A 241 18.77 -31.53 -6.33
N SER A 242 19.33 -30.49 -6.97
CA SER A 242 18.56 -29.31 -7.36
C SER A 242 18.40 -29.26 -8.88
N PHE A 243 17.19 -28.99 -9.35
CA PHE A 243 16.83 -28.91 -10.77
C PHE A 243 16.10 -27.60 -11.05
N SER A 244 16.39 -27.00 -12.22
CA SER A 244 15.52 -25.92 -12.72
C SER A 244 14.19 -26.49 -13.18
N ALA A 245 13.09 -25.84 -12.77
CA ALA A 245 11.74 -26.20 -13.16
C ALA A 245 11.13 -25.22 -14.20
N ASP A 246 11.90 -24.26 -14.70
CA ASP A 246 11.41 -23.15 -15.52
C ASP A 246 10.62 -23.56 -16.76
N LYS A 247 11.03 -24.62 -17.43
CA LYS A 247 10.30 -25.13 -18.62
C LYS A 247 8.99 -25.83 -18.27
N ARG A 248 8.90 -26.42 -17.06
CA ARG A 248 7.75 -27.20 -16.61
C ARG A 248 6.67 -26.34 -15.95
N LYS A 249 7.00 -25.11 -15.60
CA LYS A 249 6.07 -24.18 -14.94
C LYS A 249 5.54 -23.11 -15.89
N MET A 250 4.30 -22.70 -15.64
CA MET A 250 3.69 -21.58 -16.35
C MET A 250 4.29 -20.27 -15.84
N LYS A 251 4.62 -19.37 -16.76
CA LYS A 251 5.20 -18.07 -16.41
C LYS A 251 4.19 -17.10 -15.78
N TRP A 252 2.91 -17.30 -16.03
CA TRP A 252 1.85 -16.41 -15.54
C TRP A 252 0.92 -17.13 -14.59
N ASN A 253 0.57 -16.44 -13.52
CA ASN A 253 -0.43 -16.86 -12.54
C ASN A 253 -1.42 -15.71 -12.35
N ALA A 254 -2.71 -16.00 -12.23
CA ALA A 254 -3.73 -15.00 -11.99
C ALA A 254 -4.78 -15.53 -11.01
N GLY A 255 -5.44 -14.61 -10.30
CA GLY A 255 -6.44 -15.00 -9.32
C GLY A 255 -7.11 -13.84 -8.61
N GLY A 256 -7.86 -14.18 -7.57
CA GLY A 256 -8.55 -13.25 -6.69
C GLY A 256 -7.69 -12.84 -5.50
N LEU A 257 -7.97 -11.64 -4.98
CA LEU A 257 -7.37 -11.11 -3.76
C LEU A 257 -8.46 -10.75 -2.75
N PHE A 258 -8.28 -11.19 -1.52
CA PHE A 258 -9.06 -10.80 -0.34
C PHE A 258 -8.09 -10.36 0.75
N GLY A 259 -8.43 -9.30 1.49
CA GLY A 259 -7.53 -8.86 2.54
C GLY A 259 -8.14 -7.85 3.50
N ALA A 260 -7.37 -7.54 4.52
CA ALA A 260 -7.66 -6.48 5.48
C ALA A 260 -6.37 -5.78 5.88
N SER A 261 -6.46 -4.48 6.19
CA SER A 261 -5.34 -3.75 6.77
C SER A 261 -5.77 -2.89 7.93
N LEU A 262 -4.95 -2.90 8.96
CA LEU A 262 -5.05 -2.01 10.11
C LEU A 262 -4.01 -0.90 9.95
N GLN A 263 -4.47 0.35 9.88
CA GLN A 263 -3.61 1.51 9.67
C GLN A 263 -3.61 2.39 10.93
N TYR A 264 -2.42 2.69 11.43
CA TYR A 264 -2.22 3.70 12.45
C TYR A 264 -1.79 5.01 11.79
N ASN A 265 -2.70 5.98 11.75
CA ASN A 265 -2.52 7.25 11.05
C ASN A 265 -1.62 8.20 11.83
N MET A 266 -0.52 8.62 11.23
CA MET A 266 0.41 9.62 11.72
C MET A 266 0.28 10.93 10.93
N ARG A 267 1.12 11.92 11.24
CA ARG A 267 1.05 13.26 10.63
C ARG A 267 1.30 13.26 9.12
N LYS A 268 2.28 12.47 8.64
CA LYS A 268 2.69 12.45 7.21
C LYS A 268 2.47 11.12 6.53
N GLY A 269 1.96 10.13 7.23
CA GLY A 269 1.78 8.78 6.69
C GLY A 269 1.04 7.87 7.66
N SER A 270 1.16 6.57 7.43
CA SER A 270 0.53 5.56 8.30
C SER A 270 1.41 4.33 8.41
N VAL A 271 1.52 3.77 9.60
CA VAL A 271 1.99 2.39 9.77
C VAL A 271 0.84 1.45 9.46
N VAL A 272 1.10 0.42 8.67
CA VAL A 272 0.08 -0.50 8.18
C VAL A 272 0.48 -1.92 8.50
N LEU A 273 -0.41 -2.62 9.20
CA LEU A 273 -0.39 -4.08 9.30
C LEU A 273 -1.36 -4.61 8.24
N ASN A 274 -0.84 -5.37 7.29
CA ASN A 274 -1.61 -5.93 6.18
C ASN A 274 -1.72 -7.45 6.32
N CYS A 275 -2.92 -7.99 6.07
CA CYS A 275 -3.17 -9.41 5.95
C CYS A 275 -3.90 -9.64 4.62
N SER A 276 -3.33 -10.44 3.72
CA SER A 276 -3.93 -10.68 2.40
C SER A 276 -3.86 -12.15 2.02
N TYR A 277 -4.92 -12.61 1.36
CA TYR A 277 -5.05 -13.93 0.78
C TYR A 277 -5.19 -13.82 -0.73
N LEU A 278 -4.22 -14.38 -1.44
CA LEU A 278 -4.21 -14.50 -2.90
C LEU A 278 -4.68 -15.91 -3.27
N ASN A 279 -5.85 -16.01 -3.89
CA ASN A 279 -6.41 -17.27 -4.38
C ASN A 279 -6.06 -17.44 -5.87
N GLY A 280 -5.08 -18.28 -6.17
CA GLY A 280 -4.69 -18.58 -7.54
C GLY A 280 -5.73 -19.43 -8.26
N LEU A 281 -6.14 -18.99 -9.44
CA LEU A 281 -7.14 -19.67 -10.28
C LEU A 281 -6.51 -20.40 -11.47
N THR A 282 -5.27 -20.06 -11.82
CA THR A 282 -4.57 -20.67 -12.97
C THR A 282 -3.74 -21.87 -12.54
N ASN A 283 -3.61 -22.85 -13.45
CA ASN A 283 -2.66 -23.93 -13.27
C ASN A 283 -1.23 -23.40 -13.41
N THR A 284 -0.36 -23.73 -12.46
CA THR A 284 1.05 -23.32 -12.47
C THR A 284 1.95 -24.27 -13.24
N VAL A 285 1.45 -25.41 -13.68
CA VAL A 285 2.19 -26.42 -14.43
C VAL A 285 1.91 -26.33 -15.92
N ASN A 286 2.96 -26.31 -16.73
CA ASN A 286 2.88 -26.37 -18.17
C ASN A 286 2.65 -27.83 -18.63
N ALA A 287 1.42 -28.13 -19.04
CA ALA A 287 1.02 -29.47 -19.44
C ALA A 287 1.87 -30.03 -20.61
N ASN A 288 2.28 -29.19 -21.55
CA ASN A 288 3.08 -29.60 -22.71
C ASN A 288 4.51 -30.01 -22.35
N ASN A 289 5.04 -29.47 -21.26
CA ASN A 289 6.41 -29.69 -20.82
C ASN A 289 6.51 -30.60 -19.56
N ARG A 290 5.43 -31.25 -19.17
CA ARG A 290 5.34 -32.08 -17.97
C ARG A 290 6.37 -33.23 -17.97
N TYR A 291 6.66 -33.78 -19.11
CA TYR A 291 7.56 -34.93 -19.31
C TYR A 291 8.97 -34.54 -19.74
N THR A 292 9.34 -33.26 -19.70
CA THR A 292 10.61 -32.78 -20.26
C THR A 292 11.84 -33.07 -19.38
N ASN A 293 11.66 -33.52 -18.14
CA ASN A 293 12.78 -33.90 -17.28
C ASN A 293 12.81 -35.43 -17.07
N PRO A 294 13.64 -36.18 -17.84
CA PRO A 294 13.72 -37.62 -17.73
C PRO A 294 14.20 -38.11 -16.35
N GLN A 295 15.09 -37.37 -15.70
CA GLN A 295 15.61 -37.76 -14.39
C GLN A 295 14.51 -37.75 -13.32
N LEU A 296 13.67 -36.74 -13.30
CA LEU A 296 12.52 -36.69 -12.39
C LEU A 296 11.56 -37.86 -12.61
N LEU A 297 11.37 -38.25 -13.86
CA LEU A 297 10.44 -39.30 -14.22
C LEU A 297 11.01 -40.69 -13.91
N HIS A 298 12.28 -40.93 -14.27
CA HIS A 298 12.89 -42.28 -14.18
C HIS A 298 13.54 -42.56 -12.84
N ASP A 299 14.27 -41.56 -12.28
CA ASP A 299 15.03 -41.78 -11.02
C ASP A 299 14.11 -41.54 -9.80
N TYR A 300 13.13 -40.65 -9.88
CA TYR A 300 12.27 -40.27 -8.76
C TYR A 300 10.81 -40.62 -8.95
N TYR A 301 10.41 -41.18 -10.10
CA TYR A 301 9.00 -41.49 -10.45
C TYR A 301 8.08 -40.31 -10.22
N TYR A 302 8.56 -39.09 -10.45
CA TYR A 302 7.85 -37.86 -10.22
C TYR A 302 7.25 -37.28 -11.51
N LEU A 303 5.99 -36.93 -11.42
CA LEU A 303 5.26 -36.21 -12.46
C LEU A 303 4.50 -35.06 -11.82
N ASP A 304 4.60 -33.86 -12.43
CA ASP A 304 3.91 -32.68 -11.92
C ASP A 304 2.39 -32.86 -11.99
N ASP A 305 1.70 -32.57 -10.88
CA ASP A 305 0.26 -32.46 -10.82
C ASP A 305 -0.19 -31.07 -11.31
N ASP A 306 -1.46 -30.94 -11.73
CA ASP A 306 -2.02 -29.61 -11.98
C ASP A 306 -2.25 -28.91 -10.64
N ILE A 307 -1.56 -27.78 -10.43
CA ILE A 307 -1.49 -27.11 -9.13
C ILE A 307 -1.93 -25.67 -9.26
N GLN A 308 -2.80 -25.26 -8.35
CA GLN A 308 -3.11 -23.86 -8.06
C GLN A 308 -2.39 -23.43 -6.78
N LEU A 309 -1.84 -22.22 -6.77
CA LEU A 309 -1.14 -21.68 -5.60
C LEU A 309 -1.97 -20.61 -4.92
N ASN A 310 -2.26 -20.86 -3.64
CA ASN A 310 -2.87 -19.88 -2.75
C ASN A 310 -1.82 -19.37 -1.78
N ASN A 311 -1.88 -18.09 -1.44
CA ASN A 311 -0.89 -17.46 -0.57
C ASN A 311 -1.60 -16.65 0.51
N LEU A 312 -1.23 -16.90 1.77
CA LEU A 312 -1.59 -16.06 2.90
C LEU A 312 -0.37 -15.25 3.30
N SER A 313 -0.49 -13.94 3.27
CA SER A 313 0.60 -13.04 3.65
C SER A 313 0.18 -12.10 4.77
N ILE A 314 1.10 -11.88 5.72
CA ILE A 314 0.96 -10.90 6.80
C ILE A 314 2.22 -10.05 6.76
N GLY A 315 2.06 -8.74 6.69
CA GLY A 315 3.19 -7.81 6.59
C GLY A 315 2.97 -6.50 7.30
N LEU A 316 4.06 -5.88 7.72
CA LEU A 316 4.10 -4.55 8.31
C LEU A 316 4.76 -3.58 7.34
N GLY A 317 4.16 -2.42 7.13
CA GLY A 317 4.68 -1.40 6.22
C GLY A 317 4.41 0.02 6.68
N TYR A 318 4.94 0.97 5.92
CA TYR A 318 4.72 2.40 6.12
C TYR A 318 4.26 3.06 4.83
N ILE A 319 3.13 3.76 4.87
CA ILE A 319 2.53 4.48 3.75
C ILE A 319 2.77 5.98 3.93
N ILE A 320 3.28 6.65 2.89
CA ILE A 320 3.44 8.10 2.84
C ILE A 320 2.25 8.70 2.06
N ASN A 321 1.62 9.71 2.61
CA ASN A 321 0.56 10.46 1.93
C ASN A 321 1.19 11.62 1.16
N ILE A 322 1.04 11.66 -0.17
CA ILE A 322 1.66 12.65 -1.03
C ILE A 322 0.71 13.81 -1.35
N ASN A 323 -0.56 13.50 -1.54
CA ASN A 323 -1.55 14.50 -1.91
C ASN A 323 -2.81 14.38 -1.04
N TYR A 324 -3.47 15.52 -0.78
CA TYR A 324 -4.63 15.59 0.09
C TYR A 324 -5.78 16.32 -0.62
N GLN A 325 -6.99 15.88 -0.30
CA GLN A 325 -8.23 16.56 -0.68
C GLN A 325 -8.90 17.09 0.57
N ILE A 326 -9.43 18.32 0.50
CA ILE A 326 -10.14 18.95 1.60
C ILE A 326 -11.61 19.00 1.22
N GLU A 327 -12.44 18.35 2.03
CA GLU A 327 -13.88 18.27 1.84
C GLU A 327 -14.62 18.94 3.00
N ARG A 328 -15.76 19.56 2.70
CA ARG A 328 -16.68 20.00 3.76
C ARG A 328 -17.31 18.79 4.42
N ARG A 329 -17.33 18.76 5.74
CA ARG A 329 -18.09 17.73 6.47
C ARG A 329 -19.57 17.94 6.20
N LYS A 330 -20.25 16.89 5.71
CA LYS A 330 -21.71 16.90 5.65
C LYS A 330 -22.23 16.93 7.08
N SER A 331 -23.11 17.90 7.39
CA SER A 331 -23.85 17.94 8.66
C SER A 331 -24.58 16.60 8.80
N LYS A 332 -24.34 15.89 9.89
CA LYS A 332 -25.23 14.77 10.27
C LYS A 332 -26.46 15.41 10.88
N TRP A 333 -27.55 15.41 10.15
CA TRP A 333 -28.89 15.58 10.69
C TRP A 333 -29.32 14.31 11.40
#